data_4ed51be24adecf5c1bfa5930bce3ed21
#
_entry.id   4ed51be24adecf5c1bfa5930bce3ed21
#
_cell.length_a   1.000
_cell.length_b   1.000
_cell.length_c   1.000
_cell.angle_alpha   90.00
_cell.angle_beta   90.00
_cell.angle_gamma   90.00
#
_symmetry.space_group_name_H-M   'P 1'
#
loop_
_entity.id
_entity.type
_entity.pdbx_description
1 polymer ?
#
loop_
_entity_poly.entity_id
_entity_poly.type
_entity_poly.pdbx_seq_one_letter_code
_entity_poly.pdbx_strand_id
1 'polypeptide(L)'
;METFLLILLMLATVLASSVIDQLVPKVSSPLIQIGLGLAIAVVAGRQIDLLFDESKLFLVLFIAPLLFHEAKEAKKTELWRNRRSILSLAIGLVLAIIVAVGFFVNAMIPSISLAAAFALGAALGPTDPIAVSAASKDADISPRCKSLLKGESLINDASGIVAFQFAIAAAMTGAFSPAHAIGEFLLEFVGGIAFGLILGVIGNGIVRLVRSWGLENTTFHVLFEVFTPFIVFLAADQLGGSGILAVVAAGLVNVISPRTAGPSVSRLNIVSTSVWRVISFTLNGIVFVLLGTQLPRAMQTTWSNVAISNWTLLIYVLTISLILIAVRFVWVLLMERVHHRHVAKRNEKAAKEKNIAPEPRKSLAHDAHSAAIMTLGGPKGTVTLAVILTIPQAIAQRQLILFLACGVIVVTLLLATFVVPILAPQKKRDNTEQLERDVQANLDILRIVIEELSARQTPETRAATRIVVRQYNDRIKRIKELNGIEDEPNMKLRLRTLAWEREFARNLIETDEVDRFAGY
;
A
#
# COMPACT_ATOMS: atom_id res chain seq x y z
N MET A 1 25.90 -20.02 -9.39
CA MET A 1 25.52 -19.56 -10.75
C MET A 1 24.02 -19.64 -10.97
N GLU A 2 23.36 -20.75 -10.64
CA GLU A 2 21.90 -20.93 -10.84
C GLU A 2 21.07 -19.90 -10.06
N THR A 3 21.35 -19.66 -8.80
CA THR A 3 20.64 -18.67 -7.98
C THR A 3 20.78 -17.25 -8.54
N PHE A 4 21.96 -16.89 -9.04
CA PHE A 4 22.20 -15.59 -9.68
C PHE A 4 21.39 -15.42 -10.96
N LEU A 5 21.39 -16.45 -11.83
CA LEU A 5 20.60 -16.43 -13.07
C LEU A 5 19.10 -16.33 -12.77
N LEU A 6 18.64 -16.98 -11.71
CA LEU A 6 17.25 -16.96 -11.26
C LEU A 6 16.84 -15.55 -10.78
N ILE A 7 17.67 -14.91 -9.95
CA ILE A 7 17.44 -13.52 -9.53
C ILE A 7 17.42 -12.59 -10.75
N LEU A 8 18.37 -12.75 -11.67
CA LEU A 8 18.43 -11.94 -12.90
C LEU A 8 17.18 -12.14 -13.77
N LEU A 9 16.71 -13.37 -13.91
CA LEU A 9 15.48 -13.70 -14.64
C LEU A 9 14.26 -13.06 -13.99
N MET A 10 14.15 -13.08 -12.67
CA MET A 10 13.06 -12.42 -11.95
C MET A 10 13.08 -10.91 -12.15
N LEU A 11 14.25 -10.27 -12.02
CA LEU A 11 14.39 -8.84 -12.26
C LEU A 11 14.07 -8.47 -13.72
N ALA A 12 14.52 -9.26 -14.69
CA ALA A 12 14.18 -9.07 -16.09
C ALA A 12 12.68 -9.21 -16.35
N THR A 13 12.02 -10.15 -15.64
CA THR A 13 10.57 -10.36 -15.74
C THR A 13 9.81 -9.17 -15.15
N VAL A 14 10.25 -8.64 -14.01
CA VAL A 14 9.66 -7.42 -13.41
C VAL A 14 9.86 -6.22 -14.35
N LEU A 15 11.02 -6.09 -14.97
CA LEU A 15 11.28 -5.05 -15.98
C LEU A 15 10.33 -5.20 -17.17
N ALA A 16 10.18 -6.41 -17.71
CA ALA A 16 9.24 -6.69 -18.80
C ALA A 16 7.79 -6.36 -18.39
N SER A 17 7.40 -6.71 -17.15
CA SER A 17 6.07 -6.38 -16.64
C SER A 17 5.80 -4.87 -16.61
N SER A 18 6.82 -4.06 -16.30
CA SER A 18 6.70 -2.59 -16.31
C SER A 18 6.42 -2.03 -17.70
N VAL A 19 6.98 -2.64 -18.74
CA VAL A 19 6.70 -2.25 -20.13
C VAL A 19 5.28 -2.68 -20.53
N ILE A 20 4.90 -3.92 -20.20
CA ILE A 20 3.56 -4.45 -20.52
C ILE A 20 2.46 -3.66 -19.80
N ASP A 21 2.68 -3.25 -18.54
CA ASP A 21 1.72 -2.41 -17.78
C ASP A 21 1.41 -1.08 -18.50
N GLN A 22 2.39 -0.50 -19.20
CA GLN A 22 2.19 0.70 -20.00
C GLN A 22 1.45 0.43 -21.31
N LEU A 23 1.64 -0.75 -21.91
CA LEU A 23 0.97 -1.15 -23.16
C LEU A 23 -0.48 -1.59 -22.91
N VAL A 24 -0.76 -2.20 -21.76
CA VAL A 24 -2.07 -2.75 -21.41
C VAL A 24 -2.59 -2.18 -20.08
N PRO A 25 -2.93 -0.88 -20.03
CA PRO A 25 -3.27 -0.19 -18.77
C PRO A 25 -4.57 -0.68 -18.10
N LYS A 26 -5.36 -1.51 -18.79
CA LYS A 26 -6.61 -2.10 -18.24
C LYS A 26 -6.36 -3.33 -17.35
N VAL A 27 -5.19 -3.93 -17.42
CA VAL A 27 -4.82 -5.09 -16.60
C VAL A 27 -3.92 -4.62 -15.46
N SER A 28 -4.19 -5.07 -14.24
CA SER A 28 -3.35 -4.69 -13.10
C SER A 28 -1.96 -5.31 -13.19
N SER A 29 -0.91 -4.56 -12.81
CA SER A 29 0.48 -5.03 -12.80
C SER A 29 0.67 -6.39 -12.11
N PRO A 30 -0.01 -6.69 -10.96
CA PRO A 30 0.06 -8.01 -10.35
C PRO A 30 -0.37 -9.16 -11.27
N LEU A 31 -1.45 -8.99 -12.02
CA LEU A 31 -1.91 -10.04 -12.96
C LEU A 31 -0.92 -10.28 -14.11
N ILE A 32 -0.31 -9.20 -14.63
CA ILE A 32 0.75 -9.30 -15.64
C ILE A 32 1.94 -10.08 -15.09
N GLN A 33 2.37 -9.76 -13.86
CA GLN A 33 3.49 -10.39 -13.18
C GLN A 33 3.23 -11.88 -12.91
N ILE A 34 2.02 -12.24 -12.46
CA ILE A 34 1.59 -13.64 -12.30
C ILE A 34 1.62 -14.37 -13.64
N GLY A 35 1.09 -13.76 -14.70
CA GLY A 35 1.09 -14.33 -16.05
C GLY A 35 2.49 -14.59 -16.59
N LEU A 36 3.41 -13.65 -16.40
CA LEU A 36 4.82 -13.81 -16.77
C LEU A 36 5.52 -14.89 -15.94
N GLY A 37 5.24 -14.94 -14.62
CA GLY A 37 5.74 -16.01 -13.75
C GLY A 37 5.27 -17.39 -14.18
N LEU A 38 3.99 -17.51 -14.56
CA LEU A 38 3.42 -18.74 -15.13
C LEU A 38 4.13 -19.15 -16.43
N ALA A 39 4.38 -18.19 -17.33
CA ALA A 39 5.11 -18.45 -18.57
C ALA A 39 6.53 -18.97 -18.30
N ILE A 40 7.24 -18.37 -17.34
CA ILE A 40 8.57 -18.84 -16.92
C ILE A 40 8.51 -20.27 -16.38
N ALA A 41 7.53 -20.59 -15.53
CA ALA A 41 7.39 -21.93 -14.97
C ALA A 41 7.18 -23.00 -16.03
N VAL A 42 6.43 -22.68 -17.08
CA VAL A 42 6.19 -23.59 -18.22
C VAL A 42 7.47 -23.80 -19.04
N VAL A 43 8.29 -22.75 -19.23
CA VAL A 43 9.51 -22.79 -20.05
C VAL A 43 10.72 -23.34 -19.29
N ALA A 44 10.93 -22.89 -18.03
CA ALA A 44 12.14 -23.20 -17.25
C ALA A 44 12.05 -24.52 -16.44
N GLY A 45 10.87 -25.13 -16.31
CA GLY A 45 10.71 -26.39 -15.60
C GLY A 45 11.05 -26.32 -14.11
N ARG A 46 11.62 -27.40 -13.55
CA ARG A 46 11.80 -27.63 -12.11
C ARG A 46 12.87 -26.80 -11.39
N GLN A 47 13.60 -25.91 -12.04
CA GLN A 47 14.81 -25.26 -11.48
C GLN A 47 14.55 -24.08 -10.52
N ILE A 48 13.28 -23.72 -10.21
CA ILE A 48 12.94 -22.50 -9.44
C ILE A 48 12.86 -22.75 -7.92
N ASP A 49 13.19 -23.95 -7.44
CA ASP A 49 12.96 -24.36 -6.04
C ASP A 49 13.86 -23.74 -4.98
N LEU A 50 15.00 -23.19 -5.38
CA LEU A 50 16.11 -22.83 -4.47
C LEU A 50 15.88 -21.59 -3.57
N LEU A 51 14.82 -20.79 -3.79
CA LEU A 51 14.61 -19.53 -3.04
C LEU A 51 13.68 -19.68 -1.83
N PHE A 52 13.08 -20.83 -1.58
CA PHE A 52 11.98 -20.98 -0.62
C PHE A 52 12.29 -21.84 0.62
N ASP A 53 13.48 -22.41 0.73
CA ASP A 53 13.81 -23.26 1.89
C ASP A 53 13.91 -22.49 3.21
N GLU A 54 14.13 -21.16 3.15
CA GLU A 54 14.18 -20.30 4.33
C GLU A 54 13.04 -19.28 4.35
N SER A 55 11.89 -19.70 4.85
CA SER A 55 10.67 -18.88 4.99
C SER A 55 10.91 -17.54 5.69
N LYS A 56 11.80 -17.50 6.67
CA LYS A 56 12.13 -16.31 7.45
C LYS A 56 12.89 -15.27 6.61
N LEU A 57 13.82 -15.73 5.78
CA LEU A 57 14.56 -14.85 4.87
C LEU A 57 13.61 -14.15 3.88
N PHE A 58 12.58 -14.86 3.40
CA PHE A 58 11.58 -14.29 2.52
C PHE A 58 10.79 -13.16 3.21
N LEU A 59 10.36 -13.36 4.45
CA LEU A 59 9.65 -12.33 5.23
C LEU A 59 10.51 -11.09 5.47
N VAL A 60 11.80 -11.30 5.84
CA VAL A 60 12.73 -10.20 6.08
C VAL A 60 13.01 -9.42 4.80
N LEU A 61 13.29 -10.13 3.69
CA LEU A 61 13.79 -9.50 2.46
C LEU A 61 12.68 -8.78 1.68
N PHE A 62 11.48 -9.35 1.64
CA PHE A 62 10.39 -8.83 0.81
C PHE A 62 9.32 -8.10 1.63
N ILE A 63 8.86 -8.70 2.72
CA ILE A 63 7.68 -8.19 3.43
C ILE A 63 8.03 -7.05 4.39
N ALA A 64 9.13 -7.17 5.13
CA ALA A 64 9.53 -6.13 6.07
C ALA A 64 9.71 -4.74 5.41
N PRO A 65 10.47 -4.57 4.31
CA PRO A 65 10.61 -3.27 3.67
C PRO A 65 9.29 -2.75 3.07
N LEU A 66 8.44 -3.63 2.52
CA LEU A 66 7.14 -3.23 1.98
C LEU A 66 6.23 -2.67 3.08
N LEU A 67 6.06 -3.38 4.18
CA LEU A 67 5.24 -2.95 5.31
C LEU A 67 5.78 -1.68 5.98
N PHE A 68 7.11 -1.55 6.08
CA PHE A 68 7.73 -0.32 6.58
C PHE A 68 7.38 0.89 5.72
N HIS A 69 7.49 0.74 4.41
CA HIS A 69 7.17 1.81 3.47
C HIS A 69 5.69 2.19 3.52
N GLU A 70 4.78 1.21 3.54
CA GLU A 70 3.35 1.44 3.68
C GLU A 70 3.00 2.16 4.98
N ALA A 71 3.61 1.73 6.11
CA ALA A 71 3.43 2.36 7.41
C ALA A 71 3.95 3.81 7.43
N LYS A 72 5.09 4.06 6.80
CA LYS A 72 5.67 5.40 6.67
C LYS A 72 4.79 6.33 5.85
N GLU A 73 4.22 5.86 4.74
CA GLU A 73 3.35 6.66 3.88
C GLU A 73 1.94 6.87 4.45
N ALA A 74 1.58 6.13 5.49
CA ALA A 74 0.25 6.21 6.07
C ALA A 74 0.00 7.58 6.73
N LYS A 75 -1.08 8.25 6.35
CA LYS A 75 -1.49 9.53 6.92
C LYS A 75 -2.04 9.36 8.33
N LYS A 76 -1.24 9.61 9.34
CA LYS A 76 -1.57 9.42 10.76
C LYS A 76 -2.88 10.10 11.19
N THR A 77 -3.15 11.30 10.68
CA THR A 77 -4.38 12.03 10.96
C THR A 77 -5.63 11.29 10.45
N GLU A 78 -5.54 10.67 9.27
CA GLU A 78 -6.62 9.87 8.71
C GLU A 78 -6.79 8.54 9.45
N LEU A 79 -5.67 7.87 9.79
CA LEU A 79 -5.68 6.66 10.61
C LEU A 79 -6.33 6.91 11.97
N TRP A 80 -5.95 7.99 12.65
CA TRP A 80 -6.50 8.34 13.95
C TRP A 80 -7.99 8.73 13.88
N ARG A 81 -8.38 9.48 12.85
CA ARG A 81 -9.78 9.85 12.62
C ARG A 81 -10.66 8.64 12.37
N ASN A 82 -10.18 7.64 11.63
CA ASN A 82 -10.92 6.44 11.24
C ASN A 82 -10.58 5.21 12.09
N ARG A 83 -9.84 5.35 13.21
CA ARG A 83 -9.28 4.24 14.00
C ARG A 83 -10.26 3.13 14.37
N ARG A 84 -11.51 3.49 14.74
CA ARG A 84 -12.54 2.49 15.10
C ARG A 84 -12.94 1.61 13.93
N SER A 85 -13.14 2.21 12.77
CA SER A 85 -13.47 1.49 11.53
C SER A 85 -12.30 0.63 11.05
N ILE A 86 -11.08 1.19 11.09
CA ILE A 86 -9.85 0.50 10.71
C ILE A 86 -9.59 -0.71 11.63
N LEU A 87 -9.67 -0.55 12.96
CA LEU A 87 -9.50 -1.66 13.90
C LEU A 87 -10.59 -2.73 13.75
N SER A 88 -11.84 -2.33 13.48
CA SER A 88 -12.93 -3.27 13.19
C SER A 88 -12.64 -4.12 11.94
N LEU A 89 -12.10 -3.51 10.88
CA LEU A 89 -11.74 -4.22 9.65
C LEU A 89 -10.47 -5.05 9.83
N ALA A 90 -9.45 -4.50 10.46
CA ALA A 90 -8.14 -5.12 10.57
C ALA A 90 -8.05 -6.26 11.59
N ILE A 91 -8.89 -6.25 12.62
CA ILE A 91 -8.91 -7.28 13.65
C ILE A 91 -10.24 -8.05 13.59
N GLY A 92 -11.38 -7.35 13.68
CA GLY A 92 -12.68 -8.00 13.74
C GLY A 92 -13.03 -8.79 12.49
N LEU A 93 -12.85 -8.19 11.31
CA LEU A 93 -13.09 -8.87 10.04
C LEU A 93 -12.08 -10.01 9.81
N VAL A 94 -10.79 -9.81 10.15
CA VAL A 94 -9.79 -10.89 10.03
C VAL A 94 -10.16 -12.09 10.88
N LEU A 95 -10.54 -11.90 12.14
CA LEU A 95 -11.04 -12.98 12.99
C LEU A 95 -12.29 -13.65 12.42
N ALA A 96 -13.24 -12.87 11.90
CA ALA A 96 -14.44 -13.42 11.25
C ALA A 96 -14.08 -14.27 10.02
N ILE A 97 -13.11 -13.84 9.21
CA ILE A 97 -12.61 -14.60 8.06
C ILE A 97 -11.94 -15.91 8.53
N ILE A 98 -11.06 -15.84 9.55
CA ILE A 98 -10.38 -17.03 10.10
C ILE A 98 -11.41 -18.07 10.54
N VAL A 99 -12.42 -17.66 11.30
CA VAL A 99 -13.47 -18.54 11.81
C VAL A 99 -14.30 -19.10 10.66
N ALA A 100 -14.80 -18.24 9.76
CA ALA A 100 -15.67 -18.67 8.66
C ALA A 100 -14.94 -19.61 7.68
N VAL A 101 -13.76 -19.20 7.21
CA VAL A 101 -12.97 -20.00 6.25
C VAL A 101 -12.46 -21.28 6.92
N GLY A 102 -11.97 -21.19 8.16
CA GLY A 102 -11.41 -22.34 8.87
C GLY A 102 -12.44 -23.45 9.09
N PHE A 103 -13.60 -23.14 9.65
CA PHE A 103 -14.67 -24.15 9.83
C PHE A 103 -15.20 -24.67 8.50
N PHE A 104 -15.38 -23.79 7.53
CA PHE A 104 -15.89 -24.19 6.23
C PHE A 104 -14.91 -25.10 5.47
N VAL A 105 -13.63 -24.76 5.43
CA VAL A 105 -12.60 -25.59 4.76
C VAL A 105 -12.45 -26.94 5.45
N ASN A 106 -12.43 -27.00 6.78
CA ASN A 106 -12.37 -28.26 7.51
C ASN A 106 -13.61 -29.14 7.27
N ALA A 107 -14.80 -28.53 7.19
CA ALA A 107 -16.04 -29.28 6.89
C ALA A 107 -16.07 -29.77 5.43
N MET A 108 -15.57 -28.96 4.49
CA MET A 108 -15.57 -29.29 3.05
C MET A 108 -14.45 -30.26 2.68
N ILE A 109 -13.30 -30.15 3.33
CA ILE A 109 -12.09 -30.95 3.06
C ILE A 109 -11.59 -31.57 4.37
N PRO A 110 -12.17 -32.70 4.83
CA PRO A 110 -11.82 -33.32 6.12
C PRO A 110 -10.34 -33.73 6.24
N SER A 111 -9.62 -33.87 5.12
CA SER A 111 -8.19 -34.16 5.11
C SER A 111 -7.31 -32.98 5.58
N ILE A 112 -7.85 -31.75 5.64
CA ILE A 112 -7.19 -30.59 6.20
C ILE A 112 -7.61 -30.44 7.67
N SER A 113 -6.65 -30.51 8.59
CA SER A 113 -6.94 -30.33 10.02
C SER A 113 -7.54 -28.93 10.30
N LEU A 114 -8.36 -28.81 11.35
CA LEU A 114 -8.98 -27.53 11.70
C LEU A 114 -7.96 -26.41 11.93
N ALA A 115 -6.83 -26.72 12.55
CA ALA A 115 -5.75 -25.76 12.77
C ALA A 115 -5.11 -25.29 11.45
N ALA A 116 -4.88 -26.22 10.50
CA ALA A 116 -4.38 -25.87 9.16
C ALA A 116 -5.42 -25.08 8.35
N ALA A 117 -6.71 -25.37 8.51
CA ALA A 117 -7.79 -24.59 7.91
C ALA A 117 -7.88 -23.16 8.49
N PHE A 118 -7.67 -23.01 9.81
CA PHE A 118 -7.53 -21.67 10.43
C PHE A 118 -6.29 -20.94 9.94
N ALA A 119 -5.18 -21.64 9.72
CA ALA A 119 -3.97 -21.05 9.12
C ALA A 119 -4.27 -20.52 7.70
N LEU A 120 -4.99 -21.27 6.88
CA LEU A 120 -5.43 -20.78 5.56
C LEU A 120 -6.33 -19.54 5.70
N GLY A 121 -7.30 -19.56 6.61
CA GLY A 121 -8.16 -18.40 6.89
C GLY A 121 -7.37 -17.18 7.33
N ALA A 122 -6.37 -17.35 8.19
CA ALA A 122 -5.49 -16.29 8.67
C ALA A 122 -4.61 -15.72 7.53
N ALA A 123 -4.03 -16.58 6.69
CA ALA A 123 -3.27 -16.16 5.53
C ALA A 123 -4.12 -15.41 4.49
N LEU A 124 -5.42 -15.74 4.39
CA LEU A 124 -6.39 -15.04 3.54
C LEU A 124 -6.98 -13.79 4.22
N GLY A 125 -6.63 -13.47 5.47
CA GLY A 125 -7.01 -12.23 6.16
C GLY A 125 -6.47 -10.97 5.50
N PRO A 126 -5.16 -10.85 5.27
CA PRO A 126 -4.50 -9.71 4.64
C PRO A 126 -5.12 -9.27 3.31
N THR A 127 -5.07 -7.96 3.02
CA THR A 127 -5.61 -7.37 1.79
C THR A 127 -4.59 -6.44 1.14
N ASP A 128 -4.52 -6.42 -0.19
CA ASP A 128 -3.58 -5.61 -0.96
C ASP A 128 -4.29 -4.48 -1.73
N PRO A 129 -4.23 -3.22 -1.24
CA PRO A 129 -4.87 -2.10 -1.90
C PRO A 129 -4.11 -1.63 -3.15
N ILE A 130 -2.88 -2.10 -3.39
CA ILE A 130 -2.06 -1.69 -4.54
C ILE A 130 -2.71 -2.18 -5.84
N ALA A 131 -3.21 -3.40 -5.84
CA ALA A 131 -3.91 -3.98 -6.99
C ALA A 131 -5.13 -3.14 -7.41
N VAL A 132 -5.84 -2.56 -6.44
CA VAL A 132 -7.00 -1.69 -6.69
C VAL A 132 -6.58 -0.32 -7.18
N SER A 133 -5.50 0.25 -6.64
CA SER A 133 -5.03 1.57 -7.05
C SER A 133 -4.60 1.59 -8.52
N ALA A 134 -4.06 0.49 -9.03
CA ALA A 134 -3.72 0.32 -10.44
C ALA A 134 -4.97 0.19 -11.33
N ALA A 135 -5.94 -0.64 -10.92
CA ALA A 135 -7.18 -0.87 -11.67
C ALA A 135 -8.17 0.30 -11.60
N SER A 136 -8.07 1.15 -10.58
CA SER A 136 -8.99 2.28 -10.31
C SER A 136 -8.42 3.65 -10.63
N LYS A 137 -7.42 3.74 -11.53
CA LYS A 137 -6.88 5.04 -11.97
C LYS A 137 -7.97 5.99 -12.45
N ASP A 138 -8.98 5.45 -13.12
CA ASP A 138 -10.13 6.20 -13.68
C ASP A 138 -11.42 6.10 -12.82
N ALA A 139 -11.37 5.39 -11.68
CA ALA A 139 -12.51 5.21 -10.81
C ALA A 139 -12.53 6.27 -9.68
N ASP A 140 -13.71 6.89 -9.48
CA ASP A 140 -13.91 7.84 -8.39
C ASP A 140 -14.25 7.11 -7.09
N ILE A 141 -13.22 6.59 -6.43
CA ILE A 141 -13.35 5.99 -5.11
C ILE A 141 -13.23 7.10 -4.06
N SER A 142 -14.22 7.19 -3.17
CA SER A 142 -14.25 8.23 -2.14
C SER A 142 -12.95 8.29 -1.31
N PRO A 143 -12.48 9.48 -0.92
CA PRO A 143 -11.26 9.63 -0.11
C PRO A 143 -11.30 8.82 1.19
N ARG A 144 -12.50 8.68 1.79
CA ARG A 144 -12.72 7.87 2.98
C ARG A 144 -12.49 6.39 2.69
N CYS A 145 -13.05 5.87 1.60
CA CYS A 145 -12.86 4.47 1.22
C CYS A 145 -11.37 4.15 0.99
N LYS A 146 -10.64 5.02 0.26
CA LYS A 146 -9.19 4.89 0.08
C LYS A 146 -8.41 4.88 1.39
N SER A 147 -8.78 5.78 2.31
CA SER A 147 -8.15 5.86 3.64
C SER A 147 -8.44 4.62 4.49
N LEU A 148 -9.67 4.08 4.43
CA LEU A 148 -10.05 2.86 5.14
C LEU A 148 -9.32 1.64 4.59
N LEU A 149 -9.28 1.45 3.25
CA LEU A 149 -8.59 0.34 2.63
C LEU A 149 -7.08 0.37 2.93
N LYS A 150 -6.44 1.56 2.85
CA LYS A 150 -5.02 1.72 3.16
C LYS A 150 -4.72 1.50 4.65
N GLY A 151 -5.59 1.97 5.54
CA GLY A 151 -5.44 1.77 6.98
C GLY A 151 -5.76 0.35 7.44
N GLU A 152 -6.72 -0.30 6.79
CA GLU A 152 -7.04 -1.72 7.00
C GLU A 152 -5.85 -2.59 6.63
N SER A 153 -5.32 -2.47 5.40
CA SER A 153 -4.20 -3.27 4.90
C SER A 153 -3.00 -3.22 5.83
N LEU A 154 -2.62 -2.04 6.29
CA LEU A 154 -1.47 -1.88 7.18
C LEU A 154 -1.56 -2.69 8.48
N ILE A 155 -2.77 -2.83 9.05
CA ILE A 155 -2.96 -3.49 10.35
C ILE A 155 -3.39 -4.94 10.17
N ASN A 156 -4.20 -5.26 9.14
CA ASN A 156 -4.66 -6.62 8.91
C ASN A 156 -3.53 -7.55 8.46
N ASP A 157 -2.51 -7.03 7.76
CA ASP A 157 -1.32 -7.78 7.39
C ASP A 157 -0.63 -8.32 8.64
N ALA A 158 -0.39 -7.44 9.61
CA ALA A 158 0.22 -7.82 10.87
C ALA A 158 -0.68 -8.79 11.67
N SER A 159 -1.98 -8.53 11.79
CA SER A 159 -2.90 -9.40 12.54
C SER A 159 -3.09 -10.76 11.86
N GLY A 160 -3.11 -10.81 10.52
CA GLY A 160 -3.19 -12.04 9.76
C GLY A 160 -1.95 -12.92 9.90
N ILE A 161 -0.75 -12.32 9.83
CA ILE A 161 0.51 -13.05 9.97
C ILE A 161 0.64 -13.66 11.37
N VAL A 162 0.34 -12.88 12.41
CA VAL A 162 0.40 -13.38 13.78
C VAL A 162 -0.61 -14.50 14.00
N ALA A 163 -1.87 -14.33 13.58
CA ALA A 163 -2.88 -15.37 13.67
C ALA A 163 -2.48 -16.64 12.89
N PHE A 164 -1.83 -16.49 11.74
CA PHE A 164 -1.30 -17.59 10.95
C PHE A 164 -0.21 -18.36 11.71
N GLN A 165 0.74 -17.67 12.33
CA GLN A 165 1.82 -18.30 13.10
C GLN A 165 1.24 -19.16 14.24
N PHE A 166 0.22 -18.66 14.95
CA PHE A 166 -0.48 -19.43 15.98
C PHE A 166 -1.20 -20.65 15.43
N ALA A 167 -1.90 -20.48 14.32
CA ALA A 167 -2.61 -21.60 13.70
C ALA A 167 -1.64 -22.68 13.21
N ILE A 168 -0.49 -22.30 12.68
CA ILE A 168 0.58 -23.25 12.28
C ILE A 168 1.20 -23.92 13.49
N ALA A 169 1.50 -23.18 14.56
CA ALA A 169 2.02 -23.78 15.81
C ALA A 169 1.04 -24.82 16.38
N ALA A 170 -0.26 -24.51 16.40
CA ALA A 170 -1.31 -25.45 16.80
C ALA A 170 -1.40 -26.68 15.87
N ALA A 171 -1.21 -26.49 14.56
CA ALA A 171 -1.21 -27.59 13.59
C ALA A 171 -0.01 -28.51 13.73
N MET A 172 1.15 -27.97 14.15
CA MET A 172 2.38 -28.73 14.33
C MET A 172 2.41 -29.50 15.66
N THR A 173 1.90 -28.90 16.74
CA THR A 173 1.96 -29.51 18.09
C THR A 173 0.80 -30.45 18.39
N GLY A 174 -0.29 -30.34 17.65
CA GLY A 174 -1.53 -31.10 17.91
C GLY A 174 -2.23 -30.71 19.22
N ALA A 175 -1.64 -29.82 20.02
CA ALA A 175 -2.16 -29.35 21.31
C ALA A 175 -2.52 -27.87 21.20
N PHE A 176 -3.82 -27.56 21.28
CA PHE A 176 -4.29 -26.19 21.35
C PHE A 176 -4.67 -25.85 22.79
N SER A 177 -3.78 -25.14 23.50
CA SER A 177 -4.11 -24.50 24.78
C SER A 177 -4.44 -23.02 24.52
N PRO A 178 -5.73 -22.63 24.49
CA PRO A 178 -6.11 -21.26 24.18
C PRO A 178 -5.48 -20.22 25.11
N ALA A 179 -5.37 -20.53 26.40
CA ALA A 179 -4.84 -19.59 27.39
C ALA A 179 -3.33 -19.31 27.19
N HIS A 180 -2.54 -20.34 26.90
CA HIS A 180 -1.10 -20.19 26.64
C HIS A 180 -0.85 -19.48 25.31
N ALA A 181 -1.57 -19.89 24.27
CA ALA A 181 -1.50 -19.25 22.96
C ALA A 181 -1.86 -17.75 22.99
N ILE A 182 -2.91 -17.37 23.74
CA ILE A 182 -3.29 -15.94 23.90
C ILE A 182 -2.20 -15.18 24.66
N GLY A 183 -1.58 -15.78 25.68
CA GLY A 183 -0.49 -15.14 26.44
C GLY A 183 0.73 -14.87 25.59
N GLU A 184 1.21 -15.85 24.83
CA GLU A 184 2.33 -15.71 23.90
C GLU A 184 2.00 -14.71 22.79
N PHE A 185 0.80 -14.81 22.22
CA PHE A 185 0.31 -13.83 21.23
C PHE A 185 0.41 -12.39 21.75
N LEU A 186 -0.12 -12.13 22.93
CA LEU A 186 -0.09 -10.79 23.51
C LEU A 186 1.34 -10.30 23.76
N LEU A 187 2.23 -11.17 24.21
CA LEU A 187 3.64 -10.84 24.42
C LEU A 187 4.35 -10.53 23.11
N GLU A 188 4.21 -11.36 22.08
CA GLU A 188 4.80 -11.10 20.75
C GLU A 188 4.19 -9.85 20.09
N PHE A 189 2.86 -9.67 20.20
CA PHE A 189 2.14 -8.55 19.62
C PHE A 189 2.54 -7.22 20.29
N VAL A 190 2.41 -7.15 21.62
CA VAL A 190 2.74 -5.93 22.37
C VAL A 190 4.25 -5.68 22.37
N GLY A 191 5.05 -6.74 22.52
CA GLY A 191 6.51 -6.68 22.45
C GLY A 191 6.98 -6.16 21.09
N GLY A 192 6.45 -6.70 19.99
CA GLY A 192 6.78 -6.24 18.64
C GLY A 192 6.47 -4.75 18.46
N ILE A 193 5.27 -4.30 18.84
CA ILE A 193 4.91 -2.88 18.77
C ILE A 193 5.85 -2.03 19.63
N ALA A 194 6.09 -2.41 20.88
CA ALA A 194 6.94 -1.66 21.80
C ALA A 194 8.38 -1.53 21.27
N PHE A 195 8.98 -2.65 20.83
CA PHE A 195 10.32 -2.64 20.22
C PHE A 195 10.37 -1.78 18.95
N GLY A 196 9.36 -1.90 18.09
CA GLY A 196 9.28 -1.07 16.88
C GLY A 196 9.19 0.42 17.17
N LEU A 197 8.38 0.82 18.15
CA LEU A 197 8.28 2.22 18.58
C LEU A 197 9.62 2.73 19.13
N ILE A 198 10.27 1.95 20.01
CA ILE A 198 11.57 2.29 20.61
C ILE A 198 12.63 2.44 19.53
N LEU A 199 12.79 1.42 18.67
CA LEU A 199 13.79 1.42 17.60
C LEU A 199 13.52 2.52 16.57
N GLY A 200 12.24 2.80 16.25
CA GLY A 200 11.86 3.90 15.39
C GLY A 200 12.21 5.28 15.97
N VAL A 201 12.00 5.48 17.28
CA VAL A 201 12.40 6.72 17.98
C VAL A 201 13.93 6.85 18.00
N ILE A 202 14.66 5.77 18.29
CA ILE A 202 16.14 5.74 18.26
C ILE A 202 16.64 6.08 16.85
N GLY A 203 16.08 5.44 15.81
CA GLY A 203 16.43 5.73 14.41
C GLY A 203 16.21 7.19 14.03
N ASN A 204 15.09 7.78 14.42
CA ASN A 204 14.84 9.21 14.25
C ASN A 204 15.85 10.08 15.04
N GLY A 205 16.25 9.64 16.24
CA GLY A 205 17.28 10.29 17.05
C GLY A 205 18.63 10.31 16.34
N ILE A 206 19.05 9.17 15.78
CA ILE A 206 20.29 9.04 14.99
C ILE A 206 20.28 10.00 13.79
N VAL A 207 19.18 10.02 13.04
CA VAL A 207 19.06 10.92 11.88
C VAL A 207 19.15 12.39 12.31
N ARG A 208 18.53 12.78 13.43
CA ARG A 208 18.63 14.15 13.97
C ARG A 208 20.05 14.47 14.42
N LEU A 209 20.71 13.54 15.07
CA LEU A 209 22.09 13.71 15.54
C LEU A 209 23.06 13.93 14.36
N VAL A 210 22.95 13.11 13.31
CA VAL A 210 23.77 13.24 12.10
C VAL A 210 23.54 14.59 11.42
N ARG A 211 22.29 15.05 11.38
CA ARG A 211 21.95 16.39 10.86
C ARG A 211 22.52 17.51 11.73
N SER A 212 22.51 17.38 13.04
CA SER A 212 23.09 18.40 13.93
C SER A 212 24.60 18.58 13.75
N TRP A 213 25.27 17.55 13.22
CA TRP A 213 26.70 17.63 12.82
C TRP A 213 26.91 18.24 11.43
N GLY A 214 25.85 18.72 10.77
CA GLY A 214 25.93 19.30 9.43
C GLY A 214 26.10 18.28 8.29
N LEU A 215 25.95 16.98 8.58
CA LEU A 215 26.06 15.91 7.58
C LEU A 215 24.73 15.67 6.86
N GLU A 216 24.32 16.62 6.01
CA GLU A 216 23.09 16.51 5.20
C GLU A 216 23.31 15.73 3.89
N ASN A 217 23.78 14.49 3.97
CA ASN A 217 23.95 13.65 2.79
C ASN A 217 22.65 12.88 2.47
N THR A 218 22.06 13.17 1.32
CA THR A 218 20.83 12.51 0.84
C THR A 218 21.01 10.99 0.73
N THR A 219 22.16 10.52 0.27
CA THR A 219 22.47 9.09 0.12
C THR A 219 22.46 8.37 1.46
N PHE A 220 23.08 8.97 2.50
CA PHE A 220 23.05 8.41 3.85
C PHE A 220 21.62 8.24 4.36
N HIS A 221 20.80 9.27 4.24
CA HIS A 221 19.41 9.23 4.73
C HIS A 221 18.57 8.16 4.02
N VAL A 222 18.70 8.06 2.69
CA VAL A 222 17.95 7.07 1.91
C VAL A 222 18.43 5.64 2.23
N LEU A 223 19.73 5.41 2.31
CA LEU A 223 20.28 4.11 2.69
C LEU A 223 19.87 3.72 4.11
N PHE A 224 19.99 4.64 5.08
CA PHE A 224 19.56 4.41 6.46
C PHE A 224 18.07 4.00 6.51
N GLU A 225 17.24 4.68 5.74
CA GLU A 225 15.82 4.38 5.65
C GLU A 225 15.55 3.01 5.04
N VAL A 226 16.27 2.62 3.98
CA VAL A 226 16.14 1.31 3.33
C VAL A 226 16.62 0.18 4.24
N PHE A 227 17.68 0.41 5.05
CA PHE A 227 18.19 -0.59 6.00
C PHE A 227 17.37 -0.70 7.27
N THR A 228 16.65 0.34 7.67
CA THR A 228 15.85 0.38 8.91
C THR A 228 14.91 -0.82 9.08
N PRO A 229 14.08 -1.23 8.10
CA PRO A 229 13.17 -2.36 8.27
C PRO A 229 13.89 -3.68 8.56
N PHE A 230 15.05 -3.92 7.96
CA PHE A 230 15.84 -5.14 8.21
C PHE A 230 16.38 -5.17 9.64
N ILE A 231 16.95 -4.06 10.08
CA ILE A 231 17.52 -3.94 11.44
C ILE A 231 16.41 -4.08 12.48
N VAL A 232 15.28 -3.40 12.27
CA VAL A 232 14.13 -3.45 13.20
C VAL A 232 13.54 -4.84 13.27
N PHE A 233 13.37 -5.52 12.13
CA PHE A 233 12.84 -6.88 12.09
C PHE A 233 13.73 -7.84 12.87
N LEU A 234 15.03 -7.86 12.53
CA LEU A 234 15.98 -8.80 13.14
C LEU A 234 16.17 -8.53 14.64
N ALA A 235 16.22 -7.27 15.05
CA ALA A 235 16.37 -6.92 16.46
C ALA A 235 15.11 -7.31 17.27
N ALA A 236 13.92 -7.04 16.78
CA ALA A 236 12.69 -7.40 17.48
C ALA A 236 12.49 -8.92 17.57
N ASP A 237 12.80 -9.63 16.50
CA ASP A 237 12.74 -11.09 16.44
C ASP A 237 13.72 -11.76 17.43
N GLN A 238 14.95 -11.25 17.54
CA GLN A 238 15.91 -11.74 18.53
C GLN A 238 15.48 -11.47 19.98
N LEU A 239 14.70 -10.43 20.22
CA LEU A 239 14.16 -10.07 21.53
C LEU A 239 12.83 -10.77 21.86
N GLY A 240 12.37 -11.69 21.00
CA GLY A 240 11.14 -12.45 21.22
C GLY A 240 9.85 -11.68 20.90
N GLY A 241 9.95 -10.56 20.18
CA GLY A 241 8.80 -9.82 19.67
C GLY A 241 8.54 -10.10 18.19
N SER A 242 7.33 -9.83 17.72
CA SER A 242 7.02 -9.94 16.28
C SER A 242 7.82 -8.91 15.46
N GLY A 243 8.78 -9.38 14.65
CA GLY A 243 9.58 -8.53 13.76
C GLY A 243 8.71 -7.73 12.78
N ILE A 244 7.61 -8.30 12.30
CA ILE A 244 6.68 -7.65 11.36
C ILE A 244 5.97 -6.48 12.03
N LEU A 245 5.42 -6.69 13.24
CA LEU A 245 4.76 -5.63 14.01
C LEU A 245 5.74 -4.52 14.38
N ALA A 246 6.97 -4.89 14.71
CA ALA A 246 8.02 -3.93 15.01
C ALA A 246 8.33 -3.03 13.79
N VAL A 247 8.43 -3.61 12.61
CA VAL A 247 8.67 -2.87 11.37
C VAL A 247 7.54 -1.90 11.06
N VAL A 248 6.28 -2.33 11.19
CA VAL A 248 5.10 -1.47 11.00
C VAL A 248 5.09 -0.32 12.02
N ALA A 249 5.34 -0.63 13.30
CA ALA A 249 5.39 0.38 14.36
C ALA A 249 6.51 1.40 14.14
N ALA A 250 7.71 0.94 13.74
CA ALA A 250 8.84 1.81 13.40
C ALA A 250 8.54 2.70 12.19
N GLY A 251 7.89 2.16 11.14
CA GLY A 251 7.44 2.92 9.97
C GLY A 251 6.45 4.01 10.35
N LEU A 252 5.50 3.72 11.24
CA LEU A 252 4.55 4.72 11.75
C LEU A 252 5.21 5.85 12.55
N VAL A 253 6.31 5.56 13.27
CA VAL A 253 7.06 6.60 14.01
C VAL A 253 7.98 7.39 13.10
N ASN A 254 8.51 6.77 12.05
CA ASN A 254 9.48 7.38 11.13
C ASN A 254 8.79 8.40 10.20
N VAL A 255 8.36 9.53 10.78
CA VAL A 255 7.85 10.66 10.02
C VAL A 255 8.77 11.84 10.21
N ILE A 256 9.41 12.23 9.12
CA ILE A 256 10.10 13.50 9.04
C ILE A 256 9.07 14.60 9.30
N SER A 257 9.26 15.34 10.40
CA SER A 257 8.30 16.37 10.81
C SER A 257 8.20 17.46 9.75
N PRO A 258 7.00 17.75 9.20
CA PRO A 258 6.82 18.84 8.23
C PRO A 258 7.22 20.22 8.75
N ARG A 259 7.32 20.37 10.08
CA ARG A 259 7.63 21.65 10.75
C ARG A 259 9.09 22.12 10.59
N THR A 260 9.98 21.24 10.08
CA THR A 260 11.38 21.57 9.81
C THR A 260 11.71 21.57 8.31
N ALA A 261 10.70 21.79 7.46
CA ALA A 261 10.83 21.70 6.00
C ALA A 261 11.64 22.87 5.43
N GLY A 262 12.99 22.69 5.37
CA GLY A 262 13.86 23.48 4.51
C GLY A 262 13.97 22.86 3.09
N PRO A 263 14.62 23.55 2.13
CA PRO A 263 14.81 23.04 0.78
C PRO A 263 15.52 21.68 0.71
N SER A 264 16.46 21.42 1.62
CA SER A 264 17.17 20.14 1.77
C SER A 264 16.22 18.98 2.11
N VAL A 265 15.23 19.20 2.98
CA VAL A 265 14.24 18.19 3.35
C VAL A 265 13.30 17.86 2.19
N SER A 266 12.91 18.86 1.40
CA SER A 266 12.07 18.65 0.21
C SER A 266 12.79 17.80 -0.83
N ARG A 267 14.07 18.07 -1.08
CA ARG A 267 14.92 17.27 -1.98
C ARG A 267 15.06 15.83 -1.48
N LEU A 268 15.30 15.65 -0.18
CA LEU A 268 15.38 14.33 0.44
C LEU A 268 14.08 13.53 0.24
N ASN A 269 12.92 14.14 0.48
CA ASN A 269 11.63 13.50 0.31
C ASN A 269 11.38 13.05 -1.15
N ILE A 270 11.74 13.88 -2.13
CA ILE A 270 11.61 13.54 -3.55
C ILE A 270 12.47 12.32 -3.89
N VAL A 271 13.73 12.32 -3.47
CA VAL A 271 14.66 11.21 -3.74
C VAL A 271 14.20 9.94 -3.01
N SER A 272 13.88 10.02 -1.72
CA SER A 272 13.38 8.89 -0.94
C SER A 272 12.12 8.28 -1.57
N THR A 273 11.12 9.10 -1.93
CA THR A 273 9.89 8.63 -2.58
C THR A 273 10.18 7.95 -3.92
N SER A 274 11.13 8.48 -4.70
CA SER A 274 11.50 7.89 -5.98
C SER A 274 12.19 6.53 -5.81
N VAL A 275 13.12 6.41 -4.88
CA VAL A 275 13.82 5.15 -4.55
C VAL A 275 12.82 4.12 -4.05
N TRP A 276 11.95 4.48 -3.09
CA TRP A 276 10.95 3.56 -2.55
C TRP A 276 9.92 3.10 -3.60
N ARG A 277 9.57 3.95 -4.55
CA ARG A 277 8.69 3.55 -5.67
C ARG A 277 9.30 2.42 -6.49
N VAL A 278 10.61 2.51 -6.80
CA VAL A 278 11.32 1.46 -7.52
C VAL A 278 11.44 0.19 -6.67
N ILE A 279 11.86 0.31 -5.41
CA ILE A 279 12.02 -0.81 -4.49
C ILE A 279 10.67 -1.54 -4.32
N SER A 280 9.60 -0.82 -3.99
CA SER A 280 8.28 -1.42 -3.77
C SER A 280 7.73 -2.09 -5.02
N PHE A 281 7.89 -1.46 -6.19
CA PHE A 281 7.48 -2.07 -7.46
C PHE A 281 8.26 -3.37 -7.72
N THR A 282 9.57 -3.37 -7.50
CA THR A 282 10.44 -4.52 -7.73
C THR A 282 10.12 -5.65 -6.75
N LEU A 283 10.02 -5.36 -5.44
CA LEU A 283 9.74 -6.38 -4.42
C LEU A 283 8.35 -7.00 -4.62
N ASN A 284 7.31 -6.18 -4.80
CA ASN A 284 5.97 -6.68 -5.11
C ASN A 284 5.97 -7.51 -6.41
N GLY A 285 6.66 -7.02 -7.43
CA GLY A 285 6.78 -7.70 -8.72
C GLY A 285 7.40 -9.08 -8.60
N ILE A 286 8.51 -9.20 -7.87
CA ILE A 286 9.15 -10.49 -7.61
C ILE A 286 8.18 -11.44 -6.91
N VAL A 287 7.49 -10.98 -5.87
CA VAL A 287 6.52 -11.81 -5.13
C VAL A 287 5.39 -12.31 -6.04
N PHE A 288 4.82 -11.46 -6.90
CA PHE A 288 3.77 -11.90 -7.83
C PHE A 288 4.30 -12.80 -8.97
N VAL A 289 5.52 -12.57 -9.46
CA VAL A 289 6.19 -13.49 -10.40
C VAL A 289 6.39 -14.86 -9.74
N LEU A 290 6.83 -14.89 -8.47
CA LEU A 290 6.96 -16.12 -7.70
C LEU A 290 5.63 -16.85 -7.52
N LEU A 291 4.52 -16.14 -7.27
CA LEU A 291 3.19 -16.73 -7.28
C LEU A 291 2.92 -17.45 -8.62
N GLY A 292 3.18 -16.76 -9.72
CA GLY A 292 3.01 -17.33 -11.05
C GLY A 292 3.84 -18.61 -11.27
N THR A 293 5.07 -18.64 -10.76
CA THR A 293 5.95 -19.81 -10.90
C THR A 293 5.53 -20.98 -10.01
N GLN A 294 4.93 -20.73 -8.84
CA GLN A 294 4.48 -21.78 -7.93
C GLN A 294 3.13 -22.39 -8.33
N LEU A 295 2.31 -21.64 -9.06
CA LEU A 295 0.95 -22.06 -9.44
C LEU A 295 0.93 -23.39 -10.21
N PRO A 296 1.73 -23.62 -11.28
CA PRO A 296 1.72 -24.89 -12.02
C PRO A 296 2.17 -26.07 -11.15
N ARG A 297 3.10 -25.84 -10.23
CA ARG A 297 3.60 -26.89 -9.34
C ARG A 297 2.53 -27.32 -8.33
N ALA A 298 1.89 -26.34 -7.67
CA ALA A 298 0.76 -26.62 -6.79
C ALA A 298 -0.39 -27.31 -7.54
N MET A 299 -0.61 -26.92 -8.79
CA MET A 299 -1.58 -27.57 -9.68
C MET A 299 -1.17 -29.00 -10.03
N GLN A 300 0.06 -29.25 -10.50
CA GLN A 300 0.49 -30.60 -10.91
C GLN A 300 0.33 -31.63 -9.79
N THR A 301 0.83 -31.30 -8.59
CA THR A 301 0.76 -32.19 -7.43
C THR A 301 -0.69 -32.47 -7.02
N THR A 302 -1.55 -31.47 -7.12
CA THR A 302 -2.96 -31.57 -6.71
C THR A 302 -3.83 -32.15 -7.84
N TRP A 303 -3.54 -31.80 -9.10
CA TRP A 303 -4.29 -32.22 -10.28
C TRP A 303 -4.02 -33.67 -10.70
N SER A 304 -2.82 -34.16 -10.41
CA SER A 304 -2.46 -35.58 -10.63
C SER A 304 -2.97 -36.52 -9.53
N ASN A 305 -3.55 -35.97 -8.45
CA ASN A 305 -4.12 -36.77 -7.37
C ASN A 305 -5.46 -37.36 -7.82
N VAL A 306 -5.48 -38.66 -8.08
CA VAL A 306 -6.67 -39.40 -8.54
C VAL A 306 -7.84 -39.38 -7.55
N ALA A 307 -7.57 -39.04 -6.27
CA ALA A 307 -8.58 -39.04 -5.23
C ALA A 307 -9.54 -37.83 -5.28
N ILE A 308 -9.14 -36.72 -5.95
CA ILE A 308 -9.95 -35.49 -6.00
C ILE A 308 -10.10 -35.05 -7.47
N SER A 309 -11.33 -34.90 -7.94
CA SER A 309 -11.59 -34.40 -9.29
C SER A 309 -11.11 -32.95 -9.43
N ASN A 310 -10.52 -32.62 -10.58
CA ASN A 310 -10.04 -31.27 -10.89
C ASN A 310 -11.16 -30.22 -10.84
N TRP A 311 -12.37 -30.58 -11.22
CA TRP A 311 -13.56 -29.71 -11.07
C TRP A 311 -13.88 -29.41 -9.62
N THR A 312 -13.74 -30.40 -8.73
CA THR A 312 -13.93 -30.22 -7.29
C THR A 312 -12.93 -29.21 -6.71
N LEU A 313 -11.68 -29.24 -7.16
CA LEU A 313 -10.65 -28.27 -6.75
C LEU A 313 -11.01 -26.83 -7.14
N LEU A 314 -11.50 -26.64 -8.37
CA LEU A 314 -11.97 -25.33 -8.82
C LEU A 314 -13.20 -24.85 -8.02
N ILE A 315 -14.14 -25.77 -7.73
CA ILE A 315 -15.30 -25.47 -6.89
C ILE A 315 -14.84 -25.06 -5.50
N TYR A 316 -13.84 -25.72 -4.92
CA TYR A 316 -13.29 -25.34 -3.60
C TYR A 316 -12.73 -23.91 -3.62
N VAL A 317 -11.91 -23.54 -4.61
CA VAL A 317 -11.37 -22.19 -4.77
C VAL A 317 -12.49 -21.14 -4.88
N LEU A 318 -13.47 -21.41 -5.76
CA LEU A 318 -14.59 -20.48 -5.97
C LEU A 318 -15.45 -20.32 -4.72
N THR A 319 -15.71 -21.43 -4.00
CA THR A 319 -16.55 -21.40 -2.80
C THR A 319 -15.83 -20.67 -1.66
N ILE A 320 -14.54 -20.92 -1.44
CA ILE A 320 -13.74 -20.19 -0.44
C ILE A 320 -13.71 -18.69 -0.79
N SER A 321 -13.50 -18.35 -2.07
CA SER A 321 -13.53 -16.95 -2.53
C SER A 321 -14.89 -16.30 -2.28
N LEU A 322 -15.97 -17.01 -2.55
CA LEU A 322 -17.33 -16.52 -2.32
C LEU A 322 -17.62 -16.27 -0.83
N ILE A 323 -17.23 -17.20 0.04
CA ILE A 323 -17.39 -17.05 1.49
C ILE A 323 -16.60 -15.84 2.00
N LEU A 324 -15.35 -15.70 1.56
CA LEU A 324 -14.49 -14.60 1.94
C LEU A 324 -15.09 -13.24 1.51
N ILE A 325 -15.59 -13.15 0.28
CA ILE A 325 -16.26 -11.96 -0.24
C ILE A 325 -17.58 -11.71 0.52
N ALA A 326 -18.37 -12.74 0.80
CA ALA A 326 -19.63 -12.60 1.52
C ALA A 326 -19.42 -12.12 2.96
N VAL A 327 -18.49 -12.73 3.71
CA VAL A 327 -18.14 -12.32 5.08
C VAL A 327 -17.68 -10.86 5.09
N ARG A 328 -16.79 -10.49 4.16
CA ARG A 328 -16.28 -9.12 4.03
C ARG A 328 -17.41 -8.14 3.68
N PHE A 329 -18.26 -8.48 2.71
CA PHE A 329 -19.38 -7.64 2.31
C PHE A 329 -20.34 -7.36 3.45
N VAL A 330 -20.76 -8.41 4.17
CA VAL A 330 -21.66 -8.28 5.33
C VAL A 330 -21.02 -7.42 6.42
N TRP A 331 -19.75 -7.65 6.73
CA TRP A 331 -19.03 -6.87 7.75
C TRP A 331 -18.93 -5.40 7.38
N VAL A 332 -18.51 -5.09 6.17
CA VAL A 332 -18.38 -3.71 5.67
C VAL A 332 -19.74 -3.02 5.62
N LEU A 333 -20.78 -3.72 5.14
CA LEU A 333 -22.14 -3.18 5.10
C LEU A 333 -22.66 -2.82 6.50
N LEU A 334 -22.44 -3.69 7.48
CA LEU A 334 -22.81 -3.42 8.88
C LEU A 334 -22.03 -2.22 9.44
N MET A 335 -20.72 -2.16 9.18
CA MET A 335 -19.86 -1.06 9.61
C MET A 335 -20.31 0.28 9.01
N GLU A 336 -20.57 0.34 7.68
CA GLU A 336 -21.04 1.55 7.01
C GLU A 336 -22.40 1.99 7.53
N ARG A 337 -23.32 1.07 7.77
CA ARG A 337 -24.63 1.38 8.38
C ARG A 337 -24.51 1.97 9.78
N VAL A 338 -23.67 1.38 10.62
CA VAL A 338 -23.41 1.90 11.97
C VAL A 338 -22.78 3.29 11.90
N HIS A 339 -21.82 3.48 11.02
CA HIS A 339 -21.19 4.78 10.81
C HIS A 339 -22.18 5.86 10.35
N HIS A 340 -22.96 5.58 9.30
CA HIS A 340 -23.95 6.54 8.78
C HIS A 340 -25.05 6.86 9.82
N ARG A 341 -25.44 5.88 10.66
CA ARG A 341 -26.36 6.12 11.78
C ARG A 341 -25.78 7.11 12.81
N HIS A 342 -24.50 6.97 13.15
CA HIS A 342 -23.84 7.87 14.10
C HIS A 342 -23.67 9.27 13.51
N VAL A 343 -23.28 9.38 12.24
CA VAL A 343 -23.17 10.69 11.55
C VAL A 343 -24.53 11.37 11.46
N ALA A 344 -25.59 10.64 11.06
CA ALA A 344 -26.95 11.20 10.98
C ALA A 344 -27.43 11.75 12.33
N LYS A 345 -27.23 10.98 13.42
CA LYS A 345 -27.59 11.44 14.78
C LYS A 345 -26.81 12.70 15.20
N ARG A 346 -25.53 12.80 14.83
CA ARG A 346 -24.69 13.96 15.12
C ARG A 346 -25.14 15.19 14.32
N ASN A 347 -25.43 14.99 13.02
CA ASN A 347 -25.92 16.08 12.15
C ASN A 347 -27.31 16.57 12.58
N GLU A 348 -28.20 15.65 13.03
CA GLU A 348 -29.51 16.02 13.59
C GLU A 348 -29.38 16.88 14.84
N LYS A 349 -28.45 16.53 15.75
CA LYS A 349 -28.19 17.37 16.94
C LYS A 349 -27.66 18.75 16.57
N ALA A 350 -26.67 18.80 15.66
CA ALA A 350 -26.09 20.08 15.19
C ALA A 350 -27.12 20.92 14.40
N ALA A 351 -28.02 20.29 13.64
CA ALA A 351 -29.08 20.96 12.90
C ALA A 351 -30.12 21.57 13.86
N LYS A 352 -30.48 20.87 14.93
CA LYS A 352 -31.36 21.39 16.01
C LYS A 352 -30.74 22.59 16.71
N GLU A 353 -29.43 22.56 17.00
CA GLU A 353 -28.72 23.69 17.62
C GLU A 353 -28.66 24.90 16.69
N LYS A 354 -28.55 24.70 15.37
CA LYS A 354 -28.45 25.78 14.37
C LYS A 354 -29.76 26.16 13.70
N ASN A 355 -30.88 25.54 14.08
CA ASN A 355 -32.23 25.74 13.51
C ASN A 355 -32.27 25.57 11.97
N ILE A 356 -31.52 24.57 11.43
CA ILE A 356 -31.39 24.23 10.02
C ILE A 356 -32.04 22.86 9.79
N ALA A 357 -32.61 22.61 8.61
CA ALA A 357 -33.15 21.30 8.27
C ALA A 357 -32.05 20.22 8.24
N PRO A 358 -32.26 19.03 8.86
CA PRO A 358 -31.28 17.96 8.84
C PRO A 358 -31.09 17.37 7.45
N GLU A 359 -29.85 17.06 7.09
CA GLU A 359 -29.55 16.36 5.83
C GLU A 359 -30.26 14.98 5.77
N PRO A 360 -30.76 14.59 4.58
CA PRO A 360 -31.46 13.33 4.41
C PRO A 360 -30.52 12.16 4.68
N ARG A 361 -31.02 11.11 5.31
CA ARG A 361 -30.28 9.89 5.61
C ARG A 361 -29.93 9.15 4.33
N LYS A 362 -28.66 8.73 4.17
CA LYS A 362 -28.21 7.93 3.03
C LYS A 362 -29.01 6.62 2.95
N SER A 363 -29.36 6.22 1.71
CA SER A 363 -30.16 5.03 1.46
C SER A 363 -29.38 3.74 1.68
N LEU A 364 -30.07 2.62 1.93
CA LEU A 364 -29.46 1.29 2.01
C LEU A 364 -28.70 0.92 0.74
N ALA A 365 -29.24 1.30 -0.42
CA ALA A 365 -28.61 1.04 -1.70
C ALA A 365 -27.25 1.74 -1.82
N HIS A 366 -27.12 2.97 -1.30
CA HIS A 366 -25.84 3.68 -1.26
C HIS A 366 -24.83 2.98 -0.34
N ASP A 367 -25.28 2.50 0.84
CA ASP A 367 -24.41 1.76 1.76
C ASP A 367 -23.94 0.44 1.15
N ALA A 368 -24.85 -0.28 0.46
CA ALA A 368 -24.54 -1.54 -0.22
C ALA A 368 -23.58 -1.34 -1.40
N HIS A 369 -23.74 -0.28 -2.17
CA HIS A 369 -22.84 0.06 -3.28
C HIS A 369 -21.43 0.40 -2.77
N SER A 370 -21.34 1.23 -1.72
CA SER A 370 -20.07 1.55 -1.07
C SER A 370 -19.41 0.30 -0.47
N ALA A 371 -20.20 -0.58 0.16
CA ALA A 371 -19.71 -1.84 0.71
C ALA A 371 -19.20 -2.79 -0.39
N ALA A 372 -19.85 -2.84 -1.55
CA ALA A 372 -19.39 -3.66 -2.69
C ALA A 372 -18.03 -3.18 -3.21
N ILE A 373 -17.86 -1.87 -3.40
CA ILE A 373 -16.57 -1.29 -3.83
C ILE A 373 -15.48 -1.59 -2.80
N MET A 374 -15.74 -1.40 -1.49
CA MET A 374 -14.77 -1.69 -0.44
C MET A 374 -14.44 -3.18 -0.34
N THR A 375 -15.42 -4.05 -0.57
CA THR A 375 -15.24 -5.51 -0.51
C THR A 375 -14.34 -5.99 -1.64
N LEU A 376 -14.67 -5.62 -2.88
CA LEU A 376 -13.89 -6.00 -4.06
C LEU A 376 -12.57 -5.22 -4.17
N GLY A 377 -12.51 -4.05 -3.52
CA GLY A 377 -11.31 -3.22 -3.39
C GLY A 377 -10.28 -3.72 -2.38
N GLY A 378 -10.45 -4.89 -1.79
CA GLY A 378 -9.47 -5.55 -0.92
C GLY A 378 -9.11 -6.94 -1.44
N PRO A 379 -8.50 -7.06 -2.64
CA PRO A 379 -8.03 -8.34 -3.12
C PRO A 379 -6.93 -8.90 -2.20
N LYS A 380 -6.65 -10.18 -2.34
CA LYS A 380 -5.53 -10.83 -1.66
C LYS A 380 -4.26 -10.63 -2.49
N GLY A 381 -3.12 -10.43 -1.82
CA GLY A 381 -1.90 -10.00 -2.49
C GLY A 381 -0.63 -10.63 -1.96
N THR A 382 0.43 -9.84 -1.97
CA THR A 382 1.80 -10.24 -1.67
C THR A 382 1.97 -10.84 -0.28
N VAL A 383 1.34 -10.26 0.74
CA VAL A 383 1.44 -10.75 2.13
C VAL A 383 0.76 -12.11 2.28
N THR A 384 -0.42 -12.31 1.69
CA THR A 384 -1.10 -13.62 1.69
C THR A 384 -0.20 -14.69 1.10
N LEU A 385 0.43 -14.40 -0.05
CA LEU A 385 1.35 -15.36 -0.69
C LEU A 385 2.57 -15.63 0.18
N ALA A 386 3.19 -14.58 0.69
CA ALA A 386 4.37 -14.69 1.54
C ALA A 386 4.12 -15.62 2.71
N VAL A 387 3.01 -15.39 3.40
CA VAL A 387 2.61 -16.15 4.58
C VAL A 387 2.33 -17.61 4.23
N ILE A 388 1.59 -17.86 3.15
CA ILE A 388 1.23 -19.23 2.77
C ILE A 388 2.45 -20.07 2.32
N LEU A 389 3.46 -19.44 1.74
CA LEU A 389 4.72 -20.10 1.37
C LEU A 389 5.52 -20.55 2.60
N THR A 390 5.32 -19.91 3.76
CA THR A 390 5.99 -20.28 5.02
C THR A 390 5.40 -21.52 5.70
N ILE A 391 4.34 -22.13 5.16
CA ILE A 391 3.76 -23.37 5.72
C ILE A 391 4.84 -24.46 5.75
N PRO A 392 5.13 -25.07 6.93
CA PRO A 392 6.11 -26.14 7.04
C PRO A 392 5.76 -27.36 6.18
N GLN A 393 6.76 -28.06 5.68
CA GLN A 393 6.56 -29.27 4.86
C GLN A 393 5.88 -30.40 5.65
N ALA A 394 5.99 -30.40 6.97
CA ALA A 394 5.36 -31.37 7.86
C ALA A 394 3.82 -31.25 7.94
N ILE A 395 3.24 -30.14 7.50
CA ILE A 395 1.78 -29.96 7.51
C ILE A 395 1.14 -30.83 6.41
N ALA A 396 0.21 -31.68 6.84
CA ALA A 396 -0.58 -32.49 5.93
C ALA A 396 -1.32 -31.63 4.90
N GLN A 397 -1.39 -32.10 3.65
CA GLN A 397 -2.07 -31.41 2.54
C GLN A 397 -1.52 -30.00 2.22
N ARG A 398 -0.23 -29.72 2.54
CA ARG A 398 0.43 -28.42 2.28
C ARG A 398 0.22 -27.95 0.85
N GLN A 399 0.39 -28.83 -0.15
CA GLN A 399 0.25 -28.48 -1.56
C GLN A 399 -1.18 -28.08 -1.92
N LEU A 400 -2.18 -28.74 -1.34
CA LEU A 400 -3.59 -28.39 -1.51
C LEU A 400 -3.89 -27.02 -0.90
N ILE A 401 -3.37 -26.74 0.29
CA ILE A 401 -3.53 -25.44 0.94
C ILE A 401 -2.90 -24.32 0.11
N LEU A 402 -1.69 -24.55 -0.43
CA LEU A 402 -1.03 -23.63 -1.35
C LEU A 402 -1.87 -23.38 -2.61
N PHE A 403 -2.39 -24.45 -3.22
CA PHE A 403 -3.25 -24.36 -4.40
C PHE A 403 -4.51 -23.52 -4.12
N LEU A 404 -5.20 -23.81 -3.02
CA LEU A 404 -6.41 -23.07 -2.62
C LEU A 404 -6.12 -21.58 -2.39
N ALA A 405 -5.04 -21.27 -1.68
CA ALA A 405 -4.65 -19.87 -1.43
C ALA A 405 -4.27 -19.13 -2.72
N CYS A 406 -3.43 -19.74 -3.56
CA CYS A 406 -3.06 -19.16 -4.85
C CYS A 406 -4.28 -18.92 -5.75
N GLY A 407 -5.20 -19.90 -5.80
CA GLY A 407 -6.45 -19.76 -6.54
C GLY A 407 -7.33 -18.60 -6.04
N VAL A 408 -7.48 -18.46 -4.73
CA VAL A 408 -8.24 -17.36 -4.11
C VAL A 408 -7.57 -16.01 -4.40
N ILE A 409 -6.23 -15.91 -4.35
CA ILE A 409 -5.50 -14.68 -4.72
C ILE A 409 -5.83 -14.31 -6.18
N VAL A 410 -5.71 -15.25 -7.11
CA VAL A 410 -6.00 -14.99 -8.52
C VAL A 410 -7.46 -14.56 -8.73
N VAL A 411 -8.43 -15.26 -8.13
CA VAL A 411 -9.86 -14.92 -8.25
C VAL A 411 -10.13 -13.52 -7.70
N THR A 412 -9.61 -13.19 -6.52
CA THR A 412 -9.85 -11.86 -5.92
C THR A 412 -9.16 -10.73 -6.70
N LEU A 413 -7.98 -10.96 -7.28
CA LEU A 413 -7.30 -10.01 -8.15
C LEU A 413 -8.04 -9.79 -9.48
N LEU A 414 -8.58 -10.87 -10.08
CA LEU A 414 -9.40 -10.77 -11.29
C LEU A 414 -10.68 -9.94 -11.01
N LEU A 415 -11.37 -10.23 -9.91
CA LEU A 415 -12.55 -9.47 -9.51
C LEU A 415 -12.21 -7.99 -9.23
N ALA A 416 -11.12 -7.70 -8.55
CA ALA A 416 -10.69 -6.34 -8.30
C ALA A 416 -10.33 -5.61 -9.60
N THR A 417 -9.67 -6.27 -10.53
CA THR A 417 -9.21 -5.66 -11.78
C THR A 417 -10.36 -5.37 -12.74
N PHE A 418 -11.33 -6.29 -12.88
CA PHE A 418 -12.39 -6.17 -13.89
C PHE A 418 -13.72 -5.67 -13.34
N VAL A 419 -14.07 -5.99 -12.09
CA VAL A 419 -15.39 -5.65 -11.54
C VAL A 419 -15.39 -4.28 -10.84
N VAL A 420 -14.31 -3.93 -10.13
CA VAL A 420 -14.25 -2.64 -9.41
C VAL A 420 -14.38 -1.43 -10.36
N PRO A 421 -13.72 -1.37 -11.54
CA PRO A 421 -13.91 -0.27 -12.48
C PRO A 421 -15.32 -0.16 -13.05
N ILE A 422 -16.05 -1.28 -13.11
CA ILE A 422 -17.46 -1.30 -13.58
C ILE A 422 -18.40 -0.76 -12.49
N LEU A 423 -18.13 -1.10 -11.23
CA LEU A 423 -18.96 -0.67 -10.11
C LEU A 423 -18.66 0.76 -9.67
N ALA A 424 -17.40 1.17 -9.70
CA ALA A 424 -17.03 2.52 -9.30
C ALA A 424 -17.40 3.52 -10.39
N PRO A 425 -18.05 4.64 -10.05
CA PRO A 425 -18.35 5.68 -11.02
C PRO A 425 -17.05 6.14 -11.69
N GLN A 426 -17.09 6.33 -13.00
CA GLN A 426 -15.96 6.89 -13.72
C GLN A 426 -15.68 8.29 -13.15
N LYS A 427 -14.43 8.56 -12.86
CA LYS A 427 -13.98 9.88 -12.45
C LYS A 427 -14.35 10.83 -13.60
N LYS A 428 -15.43 11.60 -13.43
CA LYS A 428 -15.67 12.72 -14.32
C LYS A 428 -14.37 13.49 -14.38
N ARG A 429 -13.86 13.77 -15.57
CA ARG A 429 -12.66 14.58 -15.81
C ARG A 429 -12.86 16.05 -15.38
N ASP A 430 -13.56 16.28 -14.28
CA ASP A 430 -13.61 17.55 -13.56
C ASP A 430 -12.33 17.79 -12.73
N ASN A 431 -11.19 17.30 -13.28
CA ASN A 431 -9.88 17.73 -12.79
C ASN A 431 -9.72 19.26 -12.93
N THR A 432 -10.46 19.87 -13.83
CA THR A 432 -10.43 21.31 -14.04
C THR A 432 -10.98 22.07 -12.83
N GLU A 433 -12.17 21.72 -12.34
CA GLU A 433 -12.75 22.41 -11.17
C GLU A 433 -11.98 22.17 -9.86
N GLN A 434 -11.44 20.96 -9.64
CA GLN A 434 -10.66 20.67 -8.44
C GLN A 434 -9.28 21.30 -8.51
N LEU A 435 -8.64 21.25 -9.69
CA LEU A 435 -7.39 21.95 -9.96
C LEU A 435 -7.57 23.48 -9.84
N GLU A 436 -8.65 24.02 -10.37
CA GLU A 436 -9.00 25.44 -10.25
C GLU A 436 -9.23 25.83 -8.78
N ARG A 437 -9.94 25.02 -7.98
CA ARG A 437 -10.13 25.26 -6.54
C ARG A 437 -8.82 25.19 -5.77
N ASP A 438 -7.95 24.22 -6.05
CA ASP A 438 -6.65 24.09 -5.38
C ASP A 438 -5.71 25.22 -5.78
N VAL A 439 -5.74 25.64 -7.04
CA VAL A 439 -5.01 26.81 -7.53
C VAL A 439 -5.54 28.10 -6.90
N GLN A 440 -6.86 28.26 -6.84
CA GLN A 440 -7.49 29.42 -6.22
C GLN A 440 -7.15 29.51 -4.72
N ALA A 441 -7.24 28.38 -3.99
CA ALA A 441 -6.86 28.30 -2.59
C ALA A 441 -5.38 28.68 -2.37
N ASN A 442 -4.47 28.22 -3.23
CA ASN A 442 -3.06 28.59 -3.18
C ASN A 442 -2.86 30.10 -3.44
N LEU A 443 -3.56 30.66 -4.41
CA LEU A 443 -3.51 32.10 -4.72
C LEU A 443 -4.03 32.94 -3.54
N ASP A 444 -5.11 32.50 -2.89
CA ASP A 444 -5.70 33.20 -1.76
C ASP A 444 -4.78 33.15 -0.51
N ILE A 445 -4.13 32.02 -0.25
CA ILE A 445 -3.11 31.91 0.82
C ILE A 445 -1.96 32.90 0.56
N LEU A 446 -1.44 32.98 -0.67
CA LEU A 446 -0.35 33.89 -1.01
C LEU A 446 -0.77 35.36 -0.87
N ARG A 447 -2.03 35.72 -1.22
CA ARG A 447 -2.59 37.05 -1.03
C ARG A 447 -2.70 37.43 0.45
N ILE A 448 -3.25 36.50 1.28
CA ILE A 448 -3.34 36.70 2.74
C ILE A 448 -1.96 36.95 3.35
N VAL A 449 -0.93 36.19 2.91
CA VAL A 449 0.44 36.38 3.37
C VAL A 449 0.99 37.77 2.98
N ILE A 450 0.71 38.25 1.77
CA ILE A 450 1.11 39.58 1.31
C ILE A 450 0.41 40.67 2.14
N GLU A 451 -0.89 40.54 2.43
CA GLU A 451 -1.66 41.46 3.26
C GLU A 451 -1.10 41.52 4.67
N GLU A 452 -0.81 40.38 5.29
CA GLU A 452 -0.25 40.29 6.64
C GLU A 452 1.16 40.87 6.72
N LEU A 453 2.01 40.61 5.72
CA LEU A 453 3.35 41.23 5.61
C LEU A 453 3.25 42.75 5.46
N SER A 454 2.28 43.24 4.70
CA SER A 454 2.06 44.65 4.48
C SER A 454 1.51 45.35 5.74
N ALA A 455 0.61 44.67 6.47
CA ALA A 455 0.03 45.17 7.71
C ALA A 455 1.04 45.26 8.87
N ARG A 456 2.02 44.37 8.93
CA ARG A 456 3.07 44.34 9.96
C ARG A 456 4.33 45.10 9.58
N GLN A 457 4.29 45.90 8.53
CA GLN A 457 5.43 46.67 8.06
C GLN A 457 5.80 47.80 9.05
N THR A 458 7.07 47.83 9.46
CA THR A 458 7.66 48.94 10.25
C THR A 458 8.58 49.78 9.34
N PRO A 459 8.92 51.01 9.74
CA PRO A 459 9.87 51.84 8.96
C PRO A 459 11.20 51.16 8.69
N GLU A 460 11.69 50.35 9.63
CA GLU A 460 12.96 49.62 9.53
C GLU A 460 12.88 48.38 8.57
N THR A 461 11.74 47.72 8.52
CA THR A 461 11.53 46.52 7.70
C THR A 461 10.99 46.80 6.30
N ARG A 462 10.68 48.09 5.99
CA ARG A 462 9.99 48.49 4.76
C ARG A 462 10.68 48.06 3.48
N ALA A 463 12.01 48.15 3.40
CA ALA A 463 12.79 47.74 2.24
C ALA A 463 12.76 46.21 2.06
N ALA A 464 12.96 45.45 3.15
CA ALA A 464 12.91 44.00 3.14
C ALA A 464 11.50 43.46 2.78
N THR A 465 10.46 44.06 3.35
CA THR A 465 9.05 43.70 3.06
C THR A 465 8.73 43.87 1.58
N ARG A 466 9.18 44.96 0.94
CA ARG A 466 8.99 45.16 -0.51
C ARG A 466 9.62 44.08 -1.35
N ILE A 467 10.83 43.61 -1.02
CA ILE A 467 11.52 42.53 -1.73
C ILE A 467 10.72 41.23 -1.59
N VAL A 468 10.30 40.88 -0.39
CA VAL A 468 9.53 39.66 -0.13
C VAL A 468 8.17 39.71 -0.83
N VAL A 469 7.44 40.83 -0.72
CA VAL A 469 6.14 41.00 -1.42
C VAL A 469 6.31 40.85 -2.94
N ARG A 470 7.38 41.38 -3.53
CA ARG A 470 7.68 41.21 -4.95
C ARG A 470 7.89 39.73 -5.30
N GLN A 471 8.65 38.98 -4.49
CA GLN A 471 8.85 37.54 -4.71
C GLN A 471 7.53 36.74 -4.65
N TYR A 472 6.64 37.09 -3.73
CA TYR A 472 5.31 36.48 -3.63
C TYR A 472 4.42 36.82 -4.82
N ASN A 473 4.45 38.08 -5.30
CA ASN A 473 3.73 38.47 -6.50
C ASN A 473 4.27 37.76 -7.76
N ASP A 474 5.59 37.59 -7.89
CA ASP A 474 6.18 36.82 -8.99
C ASP A 474 5.76 35.33 -8.91
N ARG A 475 5.64 34.79 -7.71
CA ARG A 475 5.12 33.42 -7.50
C ARG A 475 3.64 33.31 -7.89
N ILE A 476 2.80 34.25 -7.50
CA ILE A 476 1.38 34.33 -7.92
C ILE A 476 1.29 34.38 -9.44
N LYS A 477 2.12 35.21 -10.07
CA LYS A 477 2.18 35.34 -11.52
C LYS A 477 2.51 34.01 -12.18
N ARG A 478 3.55 33.31 -11.73
CA ARG A 478 3.94 31.97 -12.26
C ARG A 478 2.83 30.93 -12.09
N ILE A 479 2.14 30.91 -10.94
CA ILE A 479 1.02 29.97 -10.71
C ILE A 479 -0.11 30.25 -11.69
N LYS A 480 -0.47 31.50 -11.95
CA LYS A 480 -1.50 31.89 -12.93
C LYS A 480 -1.09 31.47 -14.36
N GLU A 481 0.16 31.73 -14.75
CA GLU A 481 0.71 31.37 -16.04
C GLU A 481 0.70 29.85 -16.29
N LEU A 482 1.15 29.06 -15.31
CA LEU A 482 1.19 27.60 -15.40
C LEU A 482 -0.21 26.96 -15.51
N ASN A 483 -1.24 27.65 -15.01
CA ASN A 483 -2.61 27.13 -15.03
C ASN A 483 -3.53 27.82 -16.07
N GLY A 484 -2.95 28.57 -17.00
CA GLY A 484 -3.69 29.14 -18.12
C GLY A 484 -4.69 30.24 -17.72
N ILE A 485 -4.48 30.89 -16.56
CA ILE A 485 -5.38 31.95 -16.03
C ILE A 485 -5.06 33.33 -16.67
N GLU A 486 -4.06 33.39 -17.53
CA GLU A 486 -3.68 34.62 -18.25
C GLU A 486 -4.06 34.58 -19.73
N ASP A 487 -4.26 35.78 -20.32
CA ASP A 487 -4.67 36.00 -21.72
C ASP A 487 -3.79 35.25 -22.74
N GLU A 488 -4.46 34.56 -23.66
CA GLU A 488 -3.87 33.77 -24.77
C GLU A 488 -2.72 34.44 -25.56
N PRO A 489 -2.71 35.77 -25.80
CA PRO A 489 -1.63 36.43 -26.53
C PRO A 489 -0.27 36.38 -25.82
N ASN A 490 -0.25 36.49 -24.48
CA ASN A 490 0.99 36.45 -23.70
C ASN A 490 1.61 35.05 -23.68
N MET A 491 0.80 34.00 -23.69
CA MET A 491 1.28 32.62 -23.71
C MET A 491 1.92 32.24 -25.06
N LYS A 492 1.35 32.70 -26.19
CA LYS A 492 1.93 32.49 -27.53
C LYS A 492 3.28 33.21 -27.71
N LEU A 493 3.40 34.42 -27.17
CA LEU A 493 4.66 35.17 -27.22
C LEU A 493 5.76 34.51 -26.36
N ARG A 494 5.40 33.99 -25.17
CA ARG A 494 6.34 33.28 -24.29
C ARG A 494 6.79 31.94 -24.85
N LEU A 495 5.91 31.16 -25.46
CA LEU A 495 6.31 29.94 -26.15
C LEU A 495 7.29 30.21 -27.28
N ARG A 496 7.14 31.34 -27.99
CA ARG A 496 8.09 31.77 -29.00
C ARG A 496 9.43 32.19 -28.40
N THR A 497 9.45 32.96 -27.31
CA THR A 497 10.68 33.37 -26.63
C THR A 497 11.41 32.16 -26.05
N LEU A 498 10.76 31.19 -25.44
CA LEU A 498 11.35 29.94 -24.96
C LEU A 498 11.93 29.10 -26.13
N ALA A 499 11.29 29.11 -27.29
CA ALA A 499 11.82 28.45 -28.48
C ALA A 499 13.10 29.12 -28.97
N TRP A 500 13.15 30.46 -28.97
CA TRP A 500 14.35 31.21 -29.29
C TRP A 500 15.46 31.02 -28.26
N GLU A 501 15.16 31.05 -26.95
CA GLU A 501 16.15 30.73 -25.91
C GLU A 501 16.78 29.36 -26.12
N ARG A 502 15.96 28.35 -26.42
CA ARG A 502 16.45 26.99 -26.72
C ARG A 502 17.33 26.95 -27.99
N GLU A 503 16.96 27.68 -29.00
CA GLU A 503 17.71 27.76 -30.26
C GLU A 503 19.04 28.48 -30.05
N PHE A 504 19.06 29.60 -29.31
CA PHE A 504 20.28 30.32 -28.94
C PHE A 504 21.20 29.49 -28.03
N ALA A 505 20.65 28.81 -26.99
CA ALA A 505 21.42 27.93 -26.13
C ALA A 505 22.06 26.78 -26.93
N ARG A 506 21.31 26.18 -27.87
CA ARG A 506 21.83 25.14 -28.76
C ARG A 506 22.96 25.64 -29.65
N ASN A 507 22.81 26.83 -30.25
CA ASN A 507 23.85 27.43 -31.05
C ASN A 507 25.12 27.74 -30.24
N LEU A 508 24.99 28.24 -29.00
CA LEU A 508 26.13 28.51 -28.11
C LEU A 508 26.85 27.21 -27.68
N ILE A 509 26.11 26.11 -27.52
CA ILE A 509 26.70 24.78 -27.23
C ILE A 509 27.41 24.22 -28.49
N GLU A 510 26.82 24.40 -29.67
CA GLU A 510 27.41 23.93 -30.94
C GLU A 510 28.64 24.75 -31.36
N THR A 511 28.74 26.01 -30.93
CA THR A 511 29.92 26.88 -31.16
C THR A 511 30.99 26.75 -30.08
N ASP A 512 30.81 25.87 -29.09
CA ASP A 512 31.73 25.61 -27.96
C ASP A 512 31.99 26.85 -27.06
N GLU A 513 31.10 27.85 -27.12
CA GLU A 513 31.19 29.05 -26.29
C GLU A 513 30.66 28.84 -24.86
N VAL A 514 29.85 27.80 -24.62
CA VAL A 514 29.27 27.47 -23.31
C VAL A 514 29.29 25.96 -23.07
N ASP A 515 29.73 25.55 -21.88
CA ASP A 515 29.73 24.14 -21.47
C ASP A 515 28.31 23.54 -21.47
N ARG A 516 28.17 22.28 -21.90
CA ARG A 516 26.89 21.56 -22.02
C ARG A 516 26.08 21.57 -20.75
N PHE A 517 26.69 21.68 -19.56
CA PHE A 517 26.01 21.77 -18.27
C PHE A 517 25.51 23.17 -17.89
N ALA A 518 25.99 24.22 -18.54
CA ALA A 518 25.56 25.60 -18.30
C ALA A 518 24.38 26.02 -19.20
N GLY A 519 24.13 25.28 -20.29
CA GLY A 519 23.06 25.57 -21.27
C GLY A 519 21.71 24.89 -20.98
N TYR A 520 21.61 24.19 -19.87
CA TYR A 520 20.37 23.60 -19.34
C TYR A 520 20.05 24.25 -17.99
#